data_9bd6f034f4ec3c116553df2e9727e6b5
#
_entry.id   9bd6f034f4ec3c116553df2e9727e6b5
#
_cell.length_a   1.000
_cell.length_b   1.000
_cell.length_c   1.000
_cell.angle_alpha   90.00
_cell.angle_beta   90.00
_cell.angle_gamma   90.00
#
_symmetry.space_group_name_H-M   'P 1'
#
loop_
_entity.id
_entity.type
_entity.pdbx_description
1 polymer ?
#
loop_
_entity_poly.entity_id
_entity_poly.type
_entity_poly.pdbx_seq_one_letter_code
_entity_poly.pdbx_strand_id
1 'polypeptide(L)'
;MARWVVPGYKIGVLTDEVQKMTGLGPVPVIAVAGHDTASAVAAVPAADEKFAYLSSGTWSLMGIETKDAIINGRSYELNFTNEGGVEGTTRFLKISAACGCLSAAARSGATRLLLTMACC
;
A
#
# COMPACT_ATOMS: atom_id res chain seq x y z
N MET A 1 20.91 -15.66 8.27
CA MET A 1 20.33 -14.70 7.31
C MET A 1 18.83 -14.64 7.55
N ALA A 2 18.20 -13.47 7.66
CA ALA A 2 16.77 -13.35 7.88
C ALA A 2 16.00 -13.88 6.65
N ARG A 3 14.84 -14.49 6.89
CA ARG A 3 13.97 -14.99 5.83
C ARG A 3 13.02 -13.89 5.38
N TRP A 4 12.89 -13.69 4.07
CA TRP A 4 11.86 -12.83 3.50
C TRP A 4 10.50 -13.54 3.55
N VAL A 5 9.47 -12.82 3.97
CA VAL A 5 8.08 -13.30 4.00
C VAL A 5 7.18 -12.28 3.32
N VAL A 6 6.10 -12.77 2.72
CA VAL A 6 5.08 -11.91 2.08
C VAL A 6 4.02 -11.49 3.10
N PRO A 7 3.29 -10.39 2.87
CA PRO A 7 2.12 -10.02 3.67
C PRO A 7 1.11 -11.18 3.77
N GLY A 8 0.49 -11.32 4.94
CA GLY A 8 -0.40 -12.44 5.25
C GLY A 8 0.28 -13.71 5.78
N TYR A 9 1.62 -13.79 5.69
CA TYR A 9 2.34 -14.95 6.22
C TYR A 9 2.30 -14.99 7.75
N LYS A 10 1.94 -16.15 8.31
CA LYS A 10 2.00 -16.38 9.76
C LYS A 10 3.46 -16.56 10.19
N ILE A 11 4.02 -15.58 10.88
CA ILE A 11 5.39 -15.60 11.39
C ILE A 11 5.52 -16.60 12.54
N GLY A 12 4.52 -16.65 13.41
CA GLY A 12 4.49 -17.50 14.60
C GLY A 12 3.29 -17.17 15.48
N VAL A 13 3.49 -17.30 16.78
CA VAL A 13 2.53 -16.85 17.81
C VAL A 13 3.28 -15.93 18.78
N LEU A 14 2.53 -15.21 19.62
CA LEU A 14 3.13 -14.40 20.69
C LEU A 14 4.09 -15.24 21.54
N THR A 15 5.22 -14.67 21.92
CA THR A 15 6.17 -15.32 22.82
C THR A 15 5.55 -15.51 24.21
N ASP A 16 6.00 -16.50 24.96
CA ASP A 16 5.50 -16.77 26.32
C ASP A 16 5.61 -15.55 27.22
N GLU A 17 6.65 -14.75 27.04
CA GLU A 17 6.84 -13.50 27.78
C GLU A 17 5.71 -12.51 27.50
N VAL A 18 5.40 -12.25 26.21
CA VAL A 18 4.31 -11.34 25.80
C VAL A 18 2.97 -11.89 26.24
N GLN A 19 2.72 -13.20 26.13
CA GLN A 19 1.49 -13.83 26.61
C GLN A 19 1.29 -13.60 28.11
N LYS A 20 2.34 -13.77 28.91
CA LYS A 20 2.29 -13.51 30.36
C LYS A 20 2.05 -12.04 30.70
N MET A 21 2.71 -11.13 29.98
CA MET A 21 2.56 -9.68 30.20
C MET A 21 1.16 -9.16 29.86
N THR A 22 0.55 -9.71 28.81
CA THR A 22 -0.73 -9.21 28.27
C THR A 22 -1.95 -9.99 28.74
N GLY A 23 -1.74 -11.19 29.28
CA GLY A 23 -2.83 -12.12 29.59
C GLY A 23 -3.47 -12.76 28.35
N LEU A 24 -2.92 -12.53 27.14
CA LEU A 24 -3.38 -13.14 25.90
C LEU A 24 -2.79 -14.54 25.75
N GLY A 25 -3.52 -15.42 25.07
CA GLY A 25 -3.03 -16.74 24.71
C GLY A 25 -2.06 -16.69 23.51
N PRO A 26 -1.82 -17.83 22.83
CA PRO A 26 -0.91 -17.94 21.68
C PRO A 26 -1.52 -17.31 20.42
N VAL A 27 -1.77 -16.00 20.43
CA VAL A 27 -2.31 -15.24 19.32
C VAL A 27 -1.36 -15.29 18.13
N PRO A 28 -1.82 -15.56 16.90
CA PRO A 28 -0.98 -15.56 15.72
C PRO A 28 -0.39 -14.18 15.42
N VAL A 29 0.89 -14.15 15.06
CA VAL A 29 1.59 -12.97 14.56
C VAL A 29 1.68 -13.08 13.04
N ILE A 30 1.04 -12.15 12.35
CA ILE A 30 0.94 -12.13 10.88
C ILE A 30 1.79 -11.00 10.32
N ALA A 31 2.56 -11.28 9.27
CA ALA A 31 3.28 -10.25 8.53
C ALA A 31 2.28 -9.31 7.85
N VAL A 32 2.42 -8.02 8.10
CA VAL A 32 1.67 -6.98 7.39
C VAL A 32 2.46 -6.51 6.16
N ALA A 33 1.86 -5.68 5.32
CA ALA A 33 2.59 -5.00 4.27
C ALA A 33 3.74 -4.19 4.88
N GLY A 34 4.94 -4.32 4.31
CA GLY A 34 6.16 -3.74 4.86
C GLY A 34 6.23 -2.21 4.83
N HIS A 35 5.24 -1.57 4.18
CA HIS A 35 5.07 -0.13 4.11
C HIS A 35 3.66 0.26 4.55
N ASP A 36 3.52 1.31 5.36
CA ASP A 36 2.24 1.79 5.89
C ASP A 36 1.21 2.13 4.80
N THR A 37 1.68 2.77 3.71
CA THR A 37 0.82 3.09 2.56
C THR A 37 0.31 1.84 1.83
N ALA A 38 1.03 0.72 1.86
CA ALA A 38 0.54 -0.53 1.29
C ALA A 38 -0.62 -1.09 2.11
N SER A 39 -0.54 -0.99 3.44
CA SER A 39 -1.64 -1.36 4.33
C SER A 39 -2.83 -0.43 4.16
N ALA A 40 -2.60 0.88 3.96
CA ALA A 40 -3.66 1.84 3.70
C ALA A 40 -4.38 1.57 2.37
N VAL A 41 -3.66 1.22 1.31
CA VAL A 41 -4.25 0.86 0.01
C VAL A 41 -5.07 -0.41 0.11
N ALA A 42 -4.59 -1.42 0.84
CA ALA A 42 -5.35 -2.66 1.08
C ALA A 42 -6.66 -2.44 1.85
N ALA A 43 -6.75 -1.37 2.64
CA ALA A 43 -7.94 -1.02 3.40
C ALA A 43 -8.94 -0.13 2.62
N VAL A 44 -8.62 0.26 1.37
CA VAL A 44 -9.52 1.09 0.56
C VAL A 44 -10.80 0.33 0.22
N PRO A 45 -11.99 0.87 0.52
CA PRO A 45 -13.27 0.22 0.20
C PRO A 45 -13.59 0.39 -1.29
N ALA A 46 -12.77 -0.19 -2.17
CA ALA A 46 -12.97 -0.16 -3.61
C ALA A 46 -14.17 -1.04 -4.00
N ALA A 47 -14.97 -0.57 -4.95
CA ALA A 47 -16.13 -1.33 -5.44
C ALA A 47 -15.73 -2.42 -6.46
N ASP A 48 -14.57 -2.27 -7.08
CA ASP A 48 -14.02 -3.21 -8.06
C ASP A 48 -12.48 -3.17 -8.03
N GLU A 49 -11.85 -4.08 -8.77
CA GLU A 49 -10.38 -4.20 -8.85
C GLU A 49 -9.71 -3.06 -9.64
N LYS A 50 -10.50 -2.27 -10.39
CA LYS A 50 -10.00 -1.19 -11.25
C LYS A 50 -10.21 0.16 -10.59
N PHE A 51 -9.36 0.50 -9.64
CA PHE A 51 -9.39 1.81 -8.98
C PHE A 51 -8.03 2.48 -9.00
N ALA A 52 -8.03 3.79 -8.94
CA ALA A 52 -6.84 4.57 -8.64
C ALA A 52 -6.97 5.11 -7.21
N TYR A 53 -5.88 5.09 -6.47
CA TYR A 53 -5.83 5.63 -5.12
C TYR A 53 -4.96 6.88 -5.06
N LEU A 54 -5.25 7.75 -4.11
CA LEU A 54 -4.42 8.86 -3.71
C LEU A 54 -4.23 8.80 -2.19
N SER A 55 -3.04 8.44 -1.75
CA SER A 55 -2.64 8.56 -0.35
C SER A 55 -1.98 9.91 -0.16
N SER A 56 -2.61 10.79 0.62
CA SER A 56 -2.15 12.15 0.85
C SER A 56 -1.80 12.34 2.32
N GLY A 57 -0.50 12.47 2.60
CA GLY A 57 0.08 12.73 3.90
C GLY A 57 1.23 13.71 3.74
N THR A 58 2.36 13.45 4.39
CA THR A 58 3.61 14.20 4.18
C THR A 58 4.05 14.14 2.71
N TRP A 59 3.81 13.01 2.06
CA TRP A 59 3.94 12.79 0.62
C TRP A 59 2.58 12.45 0.03
N SER A 60 2.38 12.73 -1.24
CA SER A 60 1.23 12.28 -2.00
C SER A 60 1.66 11.16 -2.94
N LEU A 61 1.04 9.99 -2.77
CA LEU A 61 1.26 8.82 -3.61
C LEU A 61 0.00 8.54 -4.40
N MET A 62 0.07 8.71 -5.71
CA MET A 62 -1.03 8.36 -6.61
C MET A 62 -0.67 7.11 -7.40
N GLY A 63 -1.54 6.12 -7.42
CA GLY A 63 -1.26 4.85 -8.08
C GLY A 63 -2.46 3.97 -8.29
N ILE A 64 -2.14 2.80 -8.84
CA ILE A 64 -3.07 1.68 -9.06
C ILE A 64 -2.44 0.39 -8.54
N GLU A 65 -3.25 -0.61 -8.28
CA GLU A 65 -2.78 -1.97 -8.06
C GLU A 65 -2.79 -2.75 -9.37
N THR A 66 -1.74 -3.53 -9.60
CA THR A 66 -1.58 -4.39 -10.78
C THR A 66 -1.10 -5.77 -10.35
N LYS A 67 -1.32 -6.78 -11.18
CA LYS A 67 -0.79 -8.13 -10.91
C LYS A 67 0.73 -8.18 -11.09
N ASP A 68 1.23 -7.51 -12.13
CA ASP A 68 2.64 -7.51 -12.50
C ASP A 68 3.22 -6.10 -12.47
N ALA A 69 4.54 -6.01 -12.28
CA ALA A 69 5.26 -4.74 -12.34
C ALA A 69 5.21 -4.14 -13.76
N ILE A 70 4.97 -2.85 -13.86
CA ILE A 70 4.99 -2.10 -15.12
C ILE A 70 6.35 -1.45 -15.29
N ILE A 71 7.18 -2.03 -16.17
CA ILE A 71 8.55 -1.58 -16.43
C ILE A 71 8.68 -1.29 -17.93
N ASN A 72 8.68 -0.02 -18.29
CA ASN A 72 8.86 0.44 -19.67
C ASN A 72 9.44 1.86 -19.71
N GLY A 73 9.87 2.32 -20.90
CA GLY A 73 10.45 3.65 -21.09
C GLY A 73 9.54 4.77 -20.62
N ARG A 74 8.21 4.62 -20.83
CA ARG A 74 7.23 5.64 -20.43
C ARG A 74 7.07 5.76 -18.93
N SER A 75 7.08 4.63 -18.21
CA SER A 75 7.02 4.65 -16.74
C SER A 75 8.26 5.29 -16.14
N TYR A 76 9.42 5.04 -16.73
CA TYR A 76 10.69 5.66 -16.34
C TYR A 76 10.67 7.18 -16.58
N GLU A 77 10.32 7.64 -17.78
CA GLU A 77 10.22 9.08 -18.12
C GLU A 77 9.28 9.86 -17.20
N LEU A 78 8.19 9.23 -16.79
CA LEU A 78 7.18 9.84 -15.92
C LEU A 78 7.47 9.66 -14.43
N ASN A 79 8.60 9.02 -14.06
CA ASN A 79 8.99 8.75 -12.68
C ASN A 79 7.93 7.95 -11.91
N PHE A 80 7.39 6.89 -12.53
CA PHE A 80 6.60 5.90 -11.83
C PHE A 80 7.50 4.82 -11.22
N THR A 81 7.10 4.29 -10.09
CA THR A 81 7.78 3.19 -9.39
C THR A 81 6.82 2.02 -9.17
N ASN A 82 7.40 0.84 -8.93
CA ASN A 82 6.68 -0.36 -8.55
C ASN A 82 7.06 -0.73 -7.12
N GLU A 83 6.07 -0.93 -6.28
CA GLU A 83 6.26 -1.35 -4.90
C GLU A 83 5.39 -2.57 -4.60
N GLY A 84 5.83 -3.43 -3.67
CA GLY A 84 5.05 -4.59 -3.26
C GLY A 84 3.73 -4.18 -2.60
N GLY A 85 2.64 -4.77 -3.07
CA GLY A 85 1.32 -4.68 -2.46
C GLY A 85 1.03 -5.86 -1.53
N VAL A 86 -0.24 -6.11 -1.25
CA VAL A 86 -0.73 -7.28 -0.52
C VAL A 86 -1.20 -8.36 -1.51
N GLU A 87 -1.33 -9.61 -1.03
CA GLU A 87 -1.82 -10.72 -1.85
C GLU A 87 -1.06 -10.91 -3.19
N GLY A 88 0.22 -10.55 -3.22
CA GLY A 88 1.06 -10.70 -4.41
C GLY A 88 0.83 -9.65 -5.48
N THR A 89 0.14 -8.55 -5.18
CA THR A 89 -0.03 -7.42 -6.10
C THR A 89 1.20 -6.53 -6.13
N THR A 90 1.27 -5.70 -7.16
CA THR A 90 2.23 -4.61 -7.30
C THR A 90 1.50 -3.28 -7.29
N ARG A 91 1.97 -2.34 -6.49
CA ARG A 91 1.50 -0.96 -6.51
C ARG A 91 2.33 -0.18 -7.51
N PHE A 92 1.74 0.17 -8.63
CA PHE A 92 2.35 1.06 -9.63
C PHE A 92 1.95 2.49 -9.31
N LEU A 93 2.89 3.30 -8.86
CA LEU A 93 2.61 4.60 -8.27
C LEU A 93 3.62 5.68 -8.64
N LYS A 94 3.21 6.92 -8.46
CA LYS A 94 4.06 8.10 -8.55
C LYS A 94 4.00 8.86 -7.24
N ILE A 95 5.17 9.24 -6.73
CA ILE A 95 5.33 10.11 -5.57
C ILE A 95 5.35 11.56 -6.03
N SER A 96 4.57 12.41 -5.40
CA SER A 96 4.53 13.85 -5.68
C SER A 96 4.49 14.65 -4.38
N ALA A 97 4.98 15.87 -4.40
CA ALA A 97 4.79 16.78 -3.28
C ALA A 97 3.29 17.06 -3.07
N ALA A 98 2.84 17.10 -1.82
CA ALA A 98 1.44 17.01 -1.40
C ALA A 98 0.43 17.93 -2.13
N CYS A 99 0.86 19.05 -2.68
CA CYS A 99 -0.05 20.04 -3.29
C CYS A 99 -0.35 19.86 -4.79
N GLY A 100 0.45 19.06 -5.51
CA GLY A 100 0.36 18.98 -6.98
C GLY A 100 -0.63 17.96 -7.52
N CYS A 101 -0.89 16.87 -6.79
CA CYS A 101 -1.66 15.73 -7.29
C CYS A 101 -3.17 16.01 -7.37
N LEU A 102 -3.74 16.76 -6.42
CA LEU A 102 -5.18 17.07 -6.42
C LEU A 102 -5.59 17.90 -7.64
N SER A 103 -4.77 18.86 -8.02
CA SER A 103 -5.04 19.72 -9.19
C SER A 103 -4.84 19.00 -10.53
N ALA A 104 -3.98 17.98 -10.60
CA ALA A 104 -3.79 17.15 -11.80
C ALA A 104 -4.94 16.14 -11.97
N ALA A 105 -5.36 15.48 -10.91
CA ALA A 105 -6.47 14.52 -10.93
C ALA A 105 -7.81 15.19 -11.28
N ALA A 106 -8.07 16.38 -10.75
CA ALA A 106 -9.27 17.14 -11.07
C ALA A 106 -9.35 17.58 -12.55
N ARG A 107 -8.20 17.78 -13.19
CA ARG A 107 -8.14 18.16 -14.61
C ARG A 107 -8.24 16.99 -15.60
N SER A 108 -7.94 15.78 -15.18
CA SER A 108 -7.91 14.62 -16.07
C SER A 108 -9.25 13.90 -16.26
N GLY A 109 -10.31 14.31 -15.54
CA GLY A 109 -11.62 13.66 -15.62
C GLY A 109 -11.58 12.17 -15.22
N ALA A 110 -10.60 11.76 -14.43
CA ALA A 110 -10.40 10.38 -14.04
C ALA A 110 -11.62 9.85 -13.26
N THR A 111 -12.28 8.92 -13.86
CA THR A 111 -13.45 8.23 -13.34
C THR A 111 -13.07 7.48 -12.06
N ARG A 112 -13.59 7.89 -10.91
CA ARG A 112 -13.42 7.32 -9.58
C ARG A 112 -12.00 7.37 -8.99
N LEU A 113 -11.66 8.51 -8.44
CA LEU A 113 -10.55 8.66 -7.51
C LEU A 113 -11.03 8.32 -6.09
N LEU A 114 -10.51 7.27 -5.48
CA LEU A 114 -10.71 7.00 -4.06
C LEU A 114 -9.66 7.75 -3.26
N LEU A 115 -10.10 8.74 -2.50
CA LEU A 115 -9.23 9.57 -1.67
C LEU A 115 -9.11 8.91 -0.30
N THR A 116 -7.96 8.32 -0.01
CA THR A 116 -7.64 7.87 1.35
C THR A 116 -6.81 8.97 2.02
N MET A 117 -7.43 9.73 2.91
CA MET A 117 -6.71 10.66 3.78
C MET A 117 -6.23 9.88 5.00
N ALA A 118 -4.96 9.51 5.03
CA ALA A 118 -4.31 9.11 6.27
C ALA A 118 -3.84 10.39 6.98
N CYS A 119 -4.55 10.80 8.02
CA CYS A 119 -4.01 11.76 8.98
C CYS A 119 -2.98 11.03 9.85
N CYS A 120 -1.71 11.45 9.78
CA CYS A 120 -0.73 11.23 10.83
C CYS A 120 -0.92 12.26 11.94
#